data_ca4846792a46406c16b1f4ad58125851
#
_entry.id   ca4846792a46406c16b1f4ad58125851
#
_cell.length_a   1.000
_cell.length_b   1.000
_cell.length_c   1.000
_cell.angle_alpha   90.00
_cell.angle_beta   90.00
_cell.angle_gamma   90.00
#
_symmetry.space_group_name_H-M   'P 1'
#
loop_
_entity.id
_entity.type
_entity.pdbx_description
1 polymer ?
#
loop_
_entity_poly.entity_id
_entity_poly.type
_entity_poly.pdbx_seq_one_letter_code
_entity_poly.pdbx_strand_id
1 'polypeptide(L)'
;MTVGTHGSTYGGNPLGCAVGSAVLDIISDPVFLADVNRKSGRIRQGLEGLVGQFSDIFEGVVGSGLMLGLKCRVSNIEVVNAGHDVGVLTVPAAENVVRLLPPLNILDKDITTALTRLDAAAQIVRTAL
;
A
#
# COMPACT_ATOMS: atom_id res chain seq x y z
N MET A 1 15.67 -0.15 -25.79
CA MET A 1 16.56 0.83 -25.14
C MET A 1 17.59 1.30 -26.13
N THR A 2 17.74 2.61 -26.28
CA THR A 2 18.77 3.20 -27.16
C THR A 2 19.89 3.79 -26.31
N VAL A 3 21.05 4.03 -26.95
CA VAL A 3 22.20 4.67 -26.28
C VAL A 3 21.77 6.03 -25.70
N GLY A 4 22.08 6.30 -24.43
CA GLY A 4 21.75 7.55 -23.73
C GLY A 4 20.38 7.60 -23.07
N THR A 5 19.53 6.58 -23.15
CA THR A 5 18.21 6.55 -22.46
C THR A 5 18.29 6.17 -20.99
N HIS A 6 19.41 5.61 -20.55
CA HIS A 6 19.69 5.27 -19.17
C HIS A 6 21.09 5.73 -18.78
N GLY A 7 21.18 6.35 -17.61
CA GLY A 7 22.44 6.74 -17.01
C GLY A 7 22.29 6.87 -15.51
N SER A 8 23.32 6.48 -14.78
CA SER A 8 23.41 6.66 -13.33
C SER A 8 24.85 6.96 -12.95
N THR A 9 25.07 8.12 -12.32
CA THR A 9 26.39 8.52 -11.85
C THR A 9 26.95 7.55 -10.79
N TYR A 10 26.08 6.97 -9.96
CA TYR A 10 26.43 6.05 -8.88
C TYR A 10 26.08 4.59 -9.16
N GLY A 11 25.49 4.29 -10.32
CA GLY A 11 25.14 2.93 -10.71
C GLY A 11 26.37 2.02 -10.77
N GLY A 12 26.26 0.80 -10.24
CA GLY A 12 27.36 -0.17 -10.23
C GLY A 12 28.44 0.09 -9.18
N ASN A 13 28.25 1.03 -8.23
CA ASN A 13 29.22 1.19 -7.16
C ASN A 13 29.23 -0.04 -6.23
N PRO A 14 30.41 -0.40 -5.63
CA PRO A 14 30.55 -1.64 -4.87
C PRO A 14 29.58 -1.76 -3.69
N LEU A 15 29.34 -0.67 -2.95
CA LEU A 15 28.41 -0.66 -1.83
C LEU A 15 26.98 -0.92 -2.29
N GLY A 16 26.50 -0.22 -3.33
CA GLY A 16 25.18 -0.40 -3.89
C GLY A 16 24.97 -1.82 -4.42
N CYS A 17 25.98 -2.41 -5.07
CA CYS A 17 25.93 -3.79 -5.55
C CYS A 17 25.88 -4.80 -4.38
N ALA A 18 26.68 -4.62 -3.35
CA ALA A 18 26.69 -5.50 -2.17
C ALA A 18 25.32 -5.47 -1.43
N VAL A 19 24.77 -4.26 -1.21
CA VAL A 19 23.45 -4.11 -0.59
C VAL A 19 22.35 -4.71 -1.48
N GLY A 20 22.40 -4.45 -2.79
CA GLY A 20 21.44 -5.00 -3.74
C GLY A 20 21.45 -6.53 -3.76
N SER A 21 22.62 -7.16 -3.73
CA SER A 21 22.76 -8.61 -3.65
C SER A 21 22.16 -9.15 -2.35
N ALA A 22 22.48 -8.56 -1.20
CA ALA A 22 21.94 -8.99 0.09
C ALA A 22 20.40 -8.86 0.15
N VAL A 23 19.83 -7.78 -0.41
CA VAL A 23 18.37 -7.62 -0.49
C VAL A 23 17.77 -8.66 -1.42
N LEU A 24 18.41 -8.94 -2.57
CA LEU A 24 17.92 -9.92 -3.53
C LEU A 24 17.88 -11.33 -2.91
N ASP A 25 18.89 -11.72 -2.13
CA ASP A 25 18.89 -13.00 -1.43
C ASP A 25 17.68 -13.16 -0.48
N ILE A 26 17.28 -12.06 0.18
CA ILE A 26 16.11 -12.06 1.07
C ILE A 26 14.80 -12.14 0.27
N ILE A 27 14.63 -11.27 -0.73
CA ILE A 27 13.34 -11.16 -1.43
C ILE A 27 13.10 -12.29 -2.44
N SER A 28 14.13 -13.04 -2.82
CA SER A 28 13.99 -14.22 -3.68
C SER A 28 13.74 -15.52 -2.89
N ASP A 29 13.78 -15.49 -1.55
CA ASP A 29 13.43 -16.64 -0.72
C ASP A 29 11.95 -17.01 -0.89
N PRO A 30 11.62 -18.24 -1.31
CA PRO A 30 10.24 -18.69 -1.47
C PRO A 30 9.40 -18.59 -0.19
N VAL A 31 9.99 -18.76 0.99
CA VAL A 31 9.30 -18.63 2.28
C VAL A 31 8.93 -17.17 2.55
N PHE A 32 9.85 -16.25 2.26
CA PHE A 32 9.60 -14.82 2.36
C PHE A 32 8.45 -14.38 1.42
N LEU A 33 8.48 -14.81 0.17
CA LEU A 33 7.44 -14.50 -0.82
C LEU A 33 6.08 -15.11 -0.47
N ALA A 34 6.07 -16.32 0.10
CA ALA A 34 4.84 -16.95 0.59
C ALA A 34 4.20 -16.12 1.72
N ASP A 35 5.00 -15.59 2.66
CA ASP A 35 4.52 -14.72 3.73
C ASP A 35 4.01 -13.37 3.20
N VAL A 36 4.68 -12.78 2.20
CA VAL A 36 4.20 -11.58 1.49
C VAL A 36 2.81 -11.83 0.88
N ASN A 37 2.61 -12.97 0.22
CA ASN A 37 1.32 -13.33 -0.38
C ASN A 37 0.23 -13.53 0.69
N ARG A 38 0.55 -14.17 1.80
CA ARG A 38 -0.36 -14.33 2.95
C ARG A 38 -0.79 -12.96 3.50
N LYS A 39 0.14 -12.06 3.73
CA LYS A 39 -0.12 -10.69 4.21
C LYS A 39 -0.95 -9.89 3.21
N SER A 40 -0.64 -10.01 1.93
CA SER A 40 -1.43 -9.40 0.84
C SER A 40 -2.89 -9.85 0.91
N GLY A 41 -3.14 -11.14 1.03
CA GLY A 41 -4.50 -11.69 1.17
C GLY A 41 -5.23 -11.12 2.40
N ARG A 42 -4.54 -11.02 3.53
CA ARG A 42 -5.10 -10.46 4.77
C ARG A 42 -5.46 -8.97 4.63
N ILE A 43 -4.58 -8.16 4.04
CA ILE A 43 -4.86 -6.74 3.79
C ILE A 43 -6.02 -6.61 2.82
N ARG A 44 -6.01 -7.33 1.70
CA ARG A 44 -7.09 -7.30 0.71
C ARG A 44 -8.44 -7.62 1.34
N GLN A 45 -8.53 -8.70 2.12
CA GLN A 45 -9.76 -9.07 2.82
C GLN A 45 -10.25 -7.96 3.75
N GLY A 46 -9.35 -7.31 4.50
CA GLY A 46 -9.70 -6.17 5.35
C GLY A 46 -10.21 -4.97 4.56
N LEU A 47 -9.56 -4.65 3.42
CA LEU A 47 -10.01 -3.57 2.54
C LEU A 47 -11.36 -3.88 1.87
N GLU A 48 -11.61 -5.11 1.47
CA GLU A 48 -12.91 -5.55 0.93
C GLU A 48 -14.02 -5.42 2.00
N GLY A 49 -13.70 -5.70 3.27
CA GLY A 49 -14.57 -5.43 4.40
C GLY A 49 -14.92 -3.95 4.53
N LEU A 50 -13.92 -3.06 4.40
CA LEU A 50 -14.14 -1.61 4.41
C LEU A 50 -15.02 -1.15 3.24
N VAL A 51 -14.82 -1.68 2.03
CA VAL A 51 -15.67 -1.39 0.87
C VAL A 51 -17.12 -1.79 1.13
N GLY A 52 -17.35 -2.97 1.74
CA GLY A 52 -18.69 -3.40 2.11
C GLY A 52 -19.38 -2.52 3.16
N GLN A 53 -18.60 -2.05 4.16
CA GLN A 53 -19.10 -1.21 5.26
C GLN A 53 -19.32 0.25 4.82
N PHE A 54 -18.49 0.77 3.91
CA PHE A 54 -18.45 2.16 3.45
C PHE A 54 -18.65 2.24 1.93
N SER A 55 -19.72 1.59 1.43
CA SER A 55 -20.04 1.55 -0.01
C SER A 55 -20.43 2.92 -0.60
N ASP A 56 -20.73 3.90 0.23
CA ASP A 56 -20.92 5.31 -0.08
C ASP A 56 -19.58 6.04 -0.35
N ILE A 57 -18.48 5.58 0.26
CA ILE A 57 -17.14 6.17 0.13
C ILE A 57 -16.27 5.40 -0.86
N PHE A 58 -16.30 4.06 -0.82
CA PHE A 58 -15.44 3.20 -1.62
C PHE A 58 -16.22 2.42 -2.68
N GLU A 59 -15.59 2.28 -3.85
CA GLU A 59 -16.13 1.49 -4.97
C GLU A 59 -15.59 0.06 -4.99
N GLY A 60 -14.30 -0.13 -4.63
CA GLY A 60 -13.66 -1.43 -4.68
C GLY A 60 -12.19 -1.41 -4.30
N VAL A 61 -11.58 -2.60 -4.30
CA VAL A 61 -10.15 -2.80 -4.07
C VAL A 61 -9.45 -3.11 -5.38
N VAL A 62 -8.36 -2.39 -5.65
CA VAL A 62 -7.52 -2.56 -6.85
C VAL A 62 -6.09 -2.91 -6.46
N GLY A 63 -5.30 -3.37 -7.43
CA GLY A 63 -3.88 -3.68 -7.24
C GLY A 63 -3.57 -5.15 -7.03
N SER A 64 -2.30 -5.45 -6.78
CA SER A 64 -1.76 -6.81 -6.61
C SER A 64 -0.65 -6.84 -5.56
N GLY A 65 -0.45 -7.98 -4.92
CA GLY A 65 0.54 -8.12 -3.86
C GLY A 65 0.26 -7.12 -2.73
N LEU A 66 1.32 -6.48 -2.23
CA LEU A 66 1.21 -5.43 -1.21
C LEU A 66 1.01 -4.02 -1.79
N MET A 67 0.95 -3.87 -3.12
CA MET A 67 0.55 -2.61 -3.75
C MET A 67 -0.96 -2.64 -4.01
N LEU A 68 -1.72 -2.26 -3.01
CA LEU A 68 -3.19 -2.26 -3.04
C LEU A 68 -3.73 -0.83 -2.98
N GLY A 69 -4.98 -0.67 -3.40
CA GLY A 69 -5.66 0.61 -3.34
C GLY A 69 -7.16 0.47 -3.11
N LEU A 70 -7.72 1.46 -2.44
CA LEU A 70 -9.17 1.68 -2.35
C LEU A 70 -9.59 2.67 -3.43
N LYS A 71 -10.40 2.24 -4.38
CA LYS A 71 -11.02 3.14 -5.35
C LYS A 71 -12.17 3.87 -4.66
N CYS A 72 -12.15 5.21 -4.75
CA CYS A 72 -13.07 6.06 -4.00
C CYS A 72 -14.21 6.58 -4.88
N ARG A 73 -15.40 6.77 -4.28
CA ARG A 73 -16.53 7.54 -4.84
C ARG A 73 -16.44 9.01 -4.49
N VAL A 74 -15.91 9.32 -3.30
CA VAL A 74 -15.56 10.65 -2.82
C VAL A 74 -14.16 11.02 -3.26
N SER A 75 -13.69 12.23 -2.98
CA SER A 75 -12.30 12.62 -3.25
C SER A 75 -11.32 11.74 -2.47
N ASN A 76 -10.36 11.12 -3.16
CA ASN A 76 -9.30 10.34 -2.52
C ASN A 76 -8.42 11.20 -1.61
N ILE A 77 -8.31 12.51 -1.88
CA ILE A 77 -7.58 13.46 -1.04
C ILE A 77 -8.23 13.59 0.35
N GLU A 78 -9.57 13.61 0.41
CA GLU A 78 -10.29 13.67 1.68
C GLU A 78 -10.02 12.44 2.54
N VAL A 79 -10.03 11.26 1.93
CA VAL A 79 -9.72 9.99 2.62
C VAL A 79 -8.25 9.96 3.10
N VAL A 80 -7.30 10.44 2.27
CA VAL A 80 -5.88 10.54 2.64
C VAL A 80 -5.70 11.48 3.82
N ASN A 81 -6.34 12.66 3.80
CA ASN A 81 -6.24 13.64 4.90
C ASN A 81 -6.84 13.08 6.20
N ALA A 82 -8.02 12.48 6.14
CA ALA A 82 -8.62 11.80 7.29
C ALA A 82 -7.72 10.65 7.81
N GLY A 83 -7.02 9.94 6.91
CA GLY A 83 -6.01 8.95 7.28
C GLY A 83 -4.85 9.56 8.08
N HIS A 84 -4.35 10.72 7.67
CA HIS A 84 -3.31 11.45 8.41
C HIS A 84 -3.76 11.82 9.82
N ASP A 85 -4.99 12.28 9.98
CA ASP A 85 -5.55 12.68 11.28
C ASP A 85 -5.63 11.51 12.27
N VAL A 86 -5.85 10.30 11.78
CA VAL A 86 -5.89 9.07 12.59
C VAL A 86 -4.56 8.30 12.58
N GLY A 87 -3.52 8.83 11.96
CA GLY A 87 -2.14 8.30 12.01
C GLY A 87 -1.90 7.11 11.06
N VAL A 88 -2.59 7.03 9.92
CA VAL A 88 -2.26 6.11 8.83
C VAL A 88 -1.82 6.90 7.59
N LEU A 89 -0.65 6.56 7.05
CA LEU A 89 -0.12 7.20 5.85
C LEU A 89 -0.53 6.40 4.61
N THR A 90 -1.21 7.07 3.71
CA THR A 90 -1.58 6.55 2.39
C THR A 90 -1.23 7.58 1.33
N VAL A 91 -1.30 7.20 0.06
CA VAL A 91 -0.89 8.07 -1.06
C VAL A 91 -2.04 8.22 -2.05
N PRO A 92 -2.41 9.46 -2.42
CA PRO A 92 -3.36 9.66 -3.50
C PRO A 92 -2.75 9.18 -4.82
N ALA A 93 -3.53 8.43 -5.59
CA ALA A 93 -3.13 7.88 -6.89
C ALA A 93 -4.12 8.27 -7.98
N ALA A 94 -3.76 8.01 -9.24
CA ALA A 94 -4.64 8.23 -10.37
C ALA A 94 -5.96 7.47 -10.22
N GLU A 95 -6.96 7.84 -11.00
CA GLU A 95 -8.30 7.24 -11.04
C GLU A 95 -9.04 7.26 -9.69
N ASN A 96 -8.76 8.27 -8.88
CA ASN A 96 -9.39 8.47 -7.58
C ASN A 96 -9.13 7.31 -6.59
N VAL A 97 -7.90 6.80 -6.57
CA VAL A 97 -7.49 5.69 -5.70
C VAL A 97 -6.70 6.21 -4.51
N VAL A 98 -6.94 5.65 -3.33
CA VAL A 98 -6.08 5.74 -2.14
C VAL A 98 -5.17 4.53 -2.13
N ARG A 99 -3.87 4.73 -2.37
CA ARG A 99 -2.88 3.65 -2.48
C ARG A 99 -2.24 3.33 -1.13
N LEU A 100 -2.16 2.04 -0.85
CA LEU A 100 -1.42 1.46 0.27
C LEU A 100 -0.17 0.77 -0.29
N LEU A 101 0.98 1.06 0.31
CA LEU A 101 2.26 0.46 -0.08
C LEU A 101 3.10 0.14 1.17
N PRO A 102 2.67 -0.84 1.97
CA PRO A 102 3.43 -1.24 3.14
C PRO A 102 4.73 -1.95 2.75
N PRO A 103 5.75 -1.98 3.64
CA PRO A 103 6.95 -2.76 3.40
C PRO A 103 6.65 -4.26 3.33
N LEU A 104 7.43 -5.02 2.54
CA LEU A 104 7.21 -6.46 2.36
C LEU A 104 7.29 -7.26 3.68
N ASN A 105 8.05 -6.77 4.64
CA ASN A 105 8.22 -7.37 5.97
C ASN A 105 7.25 -6.81 7.03
N ILE A 106 6.17 -6.11 6.63
CA ILE A 106 5.16 -5.57 7.57
C ILE A 106 4.73 -6.64 8.58
N LEU A 107 4.54 -6.25 9.83
CA LEU A 107 4.08 -7.16 10.87
C LEU A 107 2.55 -7.28 10.88
N ASP A 108 2.04 -8.45 11.28
CA ASP A 108 0.60 -8.69 11.36
C ASP A 108 -0.15 -7.70 12.28
N LYS A 109 0.50 -7.26 13.37
CA LYS A 109 -0.05 -6.22 14.27
C LYS A 109 -0.21 -4.87 13.58
N ASP A 110 0.73 -4.52 12.68
CA ASP A 110 0.71 -3.24 11.96
C ASP A 110 -0.37 -3.27 10.86
N ILE A 111 -0.61 -4.43 10.25
CA ILE A 111 -1.74 -4.65 9.34
C ILE A 111 -3.06 -4.39 10.07
N THR A 112 -3.24 -4.98 11.26
CA THR A 112 -4.45 -4.78 12.07
C THR A 112 -4.62 -3.29 12.43
N THR A 113 -3.55 -2.64 12.87
CA THR A 113 -3.57 -1.21 13.22
C THR A 113 -3.93 -0.35 12.01
N ALA A 114 -3.36 -0.62 10.84
CA ALA A 114 -3.65 0.12 9.62
C ALA A 114 -5.13 -0.01 9.20
N LEU A 115 -5.67 -1.24 9.22
CA LEU A 115 -7.08 -1.47 8.89
C LEU A 115 -8.04 -0.77 9.86
N THR A 116 -7.76 -0.81 11.17
CA THR A 116 -8.55 -0.08 12.18
C THR A 116 -8.51 1.43 11.96
N ARG A 117 -7.35 1.99 11.61
CA ARG A 117 -7.20 3.42 11.31
C ARG A 117 -7.87 3.82 10.00
N LEU A 118 -7.84 2.96 8.98
CA LEU A 118 -8.59 3.19 7.74
C LEU A 118 -10.10 3.19 7.96
N ASP A 119 -10.60 2.31 8.84
CA ASP A 119 -12.00 2.34 9.28
C ASP A 119 -12.36 3.68 9.92
N ALA A 120 -11.55 4.14 10.87
CA ALA A 120 -11.75 5.44 11.54
C ALA A 120 -11.68 6.62 10.54
N ALA A 121 -10.76 6.60 9.58
CA ALA A 121 -10.67 7.61 8.52
C ALA A 121 -11.95 7.63 7.66
N ALA A 122 -12.46 6.46 7.28
CA ALA A 122 -13.69 6.35 6.52
C ALA A 122 -14.91 6.88 7.30
N GLN A 123 -14.97 6.65 8.62
CA GLN A 123 -16.02 7.20 9.47
C GLN A 123 -15.98 8.73 9.52
N ILE A 124 -14.78 9.34 9.62
CA ILE A 124 -14.60 10.81 9.57
C ILE A 124 -15.16 11.35 8.25
N VAL A 125 -14.74 10.76 7.13
CA VAL A 125 -15.22 11.19 5.79
C VAL A 125 -16.73 11.05 5.69
N ARG A 126 -17.31 9.92 6.12
CA ARG A 126 -18.78 9.69 6.09
C ARG A 126 -19.54 10.73 6.91
N THR A 127 -19.00 11.17 8.03
CA THR A 127 -19.65 12.16 8.90
C THR A 127 -19.65 13.56 8.28
N ALA A 128 -18.72 13.82 7.35
CA ALA A 128 -18.58 15.10 6.64
C ALA A 128 -19.37 15.19 5.32
N LEU A 129 -19.96 14.07 4.86
CA LEU A 129 -20.84 14.03 3.67
C LEU A 129 -22.25 14.51 3.98
#